data_234ce4a6f81fc7945f2fe387cb55f40d
#
_entry.id   234ce4a6f81fc7945f2fe387cb55f40d
#
_cell.length_a   1.000
_cell.length_b   1.000
_cell.length_c   1.000
_cell.angle_alpha   90.00
_cell.angle_beta   90.00
_cell.angle_gamma   90.00
#
_symmetry.space_group_name_H-M   'P 1'
#
loop_
_entity.id
_entity.type
_entity.pdbx_description
1 polymer ?
#
loop_
_entity_poly.entity_id
_entity_poly.type
_entity_poly.pdbx_seq_one_letter_code
_entity_poly.pdbx_strand_id
1 'polypeptide(L)'
;MKKGLQFNITYDSSVSQAPAGFEAAFAAAAQFYSSEFSDPITLNIHVGYGEVNGQALNAGNLGQSEFTNGRFYAYTQLEAALAADATSADDRAAVASLPATDPTNGGSFLLTRAEQKALGLLSGSDTSVDGYIGLSSADNFTFDPNNRAVAGEYDAIGVFEHEISEIMGRYGSLGQNFGNNVYEPLDLFRYSSPGVRDLAYGPGNFSINGQTLLTAFNDPDNGGDPGDWIPSLQGDSFGDGYQGVAGLVTPTDIRVMDILGYNLAPSANITFQNTDGSVGIWNMNGLNIVTTAIPANPGTSWHVIGNGDFAGAGKPQDILFQNTDGSVGIWEMNGFTISSTGIPANPGTAWQVKGTTDVNGDGKSDILFQNTDGGVGIWEMNGYTVSSIGVPANPGTSWHLQS
;
A
#
# COMPACT_ATOMS: atom_id res chain seq x y z
N MET A 1 -22.16 5.65 -8.95
CA MET A 1 -20.85 5.00 -8.64
C MET A 1 -20.25 5.78 -7.48
N LYS A 2 -19.83 5.13 -6.40
CA LYS A 2 -19.06 5.79 -5.36
C LYS A 2 -17.73 6.19 -6.01
N LYS A 3 -17.37 7.47 -5.96
CA LYS A 3 -16.03 7.92 -6.37
C LYS A 3 -15.07 7.45 -5.26
N GLY A 4 -13.95 6.82 -5.61
CA GLY A 4 -12.87 6.55 -4.68
C GLY A 4 -12.15 7.82 -4.22
N LEU A 5 -10.96 7.68 -3.63
CA LEU A 5 -10.13 8.80 -3.19
C LEU A 5 -9.87 9.78 -4.34
N GLN A 6 -10.15 11.06 -4.10
CA GLN A 6 -9.97 12.14 -5.05
C GLN A 6 -9.08 13.22 -4.46
N PHE A 7 -8.29 13.88 -5.31
CA PHE A 7 -7.51 15.06 -4.95
C PHE A 7 -8.05 16.30 -5.69
N ASN A 8 -8.30 17.36 -4.93
CA ASN A 8 -8.58 18.70 -5.45
C ASN A 8 -7.33 19.54 -5.21
N ILE A 9 -6.56 19.76 -6.27
CA ILE A 9 -5.24 20.38 -6.20
C ILE A 9 -5.37 21.85 -6.57
N THR A 10 -4.80 22.73 -5.74
CA THR A 10 -4.65 24.15 -5.99
C THR A 10 -3.17 24.50 -6.02
N TYR A 11 -2.67 24.95 -7.14
CA TYR A 11 -1.29 25.40 -7.25
C TYR A 11 -1.18 26.87 -6.83
N ASP A 12 -0.25 27.14 -5.92
CA ASP A 12 0.04 28.50 -5.45
C ASP A 12 0.82 29.31 -6.51
N SER A 13 0.86 30.63 -6.36
CA SER A 13 1.50 31.48 -7.36
C SER A 13 3.00 31.22 -7.57
N SER A 14 3.67 30.64 -6.55
CA SER A 14 5.07 30.22 -6.60
C SER A 14 5.32 29.16 -7.68
N VAL A 15 4.35 28.30 -7.99
CA VAL A 15 4.45 27.24 -9.00
C VAL A 15 4.66 27.80 -10.41
N SER A 16 4.31 29.06 -10.64
CA SER A 16 4.64 29.74 -11.92
C SER A 16 6.15 29.81 -12.19
N GLN A 17 7.00 29.59 -11.19
CA GLN A 17 8.45 29.55 -11.30
C GLN A 17 9.02 28.11 -11.30
N ALA A 18 8.15 27.11 -11.13
CA ALA A 18 8.57 25.71 -11.10
C ALA A 18 9.04 25.22 -12.48
N PRO A 19 9.95 24.24 -12.53
CA PRO A 19 10.35 23.60 -13.79
C PRO A 19 9.18 22.94 -14.53
N ALA A 20 9.35 22.81 -15.82
CA ALA A 20 8.39 22.05 -16.64
C ALA A 20 8.27 20.61 -16.12
N GLY A 21 7.03 20.11 -16.01
CA GLY A 21 6.75 18.77 -15.46
C GLY A 21 6.35 18.74 -13.99
N PHE A 22 6.57 19.80 -13.24
CA PHE A 22 6.23 19.90 -11.82
C PHE A 22 4.76 19.49 -11.52
N GLU A 23 3.80 20.15 -12.18
CA GLU A 23 2.38 19.86 -11.97
C GLU A 23 2.02 18.43 -12.40
N ALA A 24 2.65 17.93 -13.49
CA ALA A 24 2.43 16.56 -13.95
C ALA A 24 3.01 15.52 -12.97
N ALA A 25 4.15 15.80 -12.34
CA ALA A 25 4.73 14.94 -11.33
C ALA A 25 3.86 14.88 -10.05
N PHE A 26 3.35 16.04 -9.60
CA PHE A 26 2.40 16.05 -8.48
C PHE A 26 1.11 15.30 -8.80
N ALA A 27 0.58 15.52 -10.01
CA ALA A 27 -0.62 14.80 -10.45
C ALA A 27 -0.39 13.27 -10.53
N ALA A 28 0.81 12.83 -10.91
CA ALA A 28 1.18 11.42 -10.93
C ALA A 28 1.18 10.80 -9.51
N ALA A 29 1.78 11.49 -8.53
CA ALA A 29 1.77 11.07 -7.13
C ALA A 29 0.34 11.01 -6.55
N ALA A 30 -0.48 12.03 -6.80
CA ALA A 30 -1.88 12.04 -6.37
C ALA A 30 -2.71 10.94 -7.06
N GLN A 31 -2.45 10.68 -8.35
CA GLN A 31 -3.11 9.60 -9.08
C GLN A 31 -2.73 8.22 -8.54
N PHE A 32 -1.49 8.03 -8.10
CA PHE A 32 -1.07 6.80 -7.45
C PHE A 32 -1.97 6.49 -6.24
N TYR A 33 -2.08 7.40 -5.27
CA TYR A 33 -2.96 7.19 -4.09
C TYR A 33 -4.43 7.05 -4.47
N SER A 34 -4.92 7.80 -5.46
CA SER A 34 -6.29 7.63 -5.96
C SER A 34 -6.56 6.24 -6.54
N SER A 35 -5.53 5.57 -7.06
CA SER A 35 -5.65 4.21 -7.59
C SER A 35 -5.57 3.14 -6.50
N GLU A 36 -4.86 3.42 -5.39
CA GLU A 36 -4.65 2.47 -4.31
C GLU A 36 -5.81 2.43 -3.31
N PHE A 37 -6.58 3.55 -3.16
CA PHE A 37 -7.62 3.66 -2.12
C PHE A 37 -9.00 3.94 -2.68
N SER A 38 -10.02 3.35 -2.07
CA SER A 38 -11.42 3.39 -2.52
C SER A 38 -12.34 4.30 -1.70
N ASP A 39 -11.81 5.00 -0.71
CA ASP A 39 -12.57 5.90 0.14
C ASP A 39 -13.28 6.97 -0.66
N PRO A 40 -14.60 7.17 -0.47
CA PRO A 40 -15.34 8.17 -1.23
C PRO A 40 -15.12 9.58 -0.65
N ILE A 41 -13.87 10.00 -0.56
CA ILE A 41 -13.44 11.27 0.04
C ILE A 41 -12.69 12.12 -0.99
N THR A 42 -12.62 13.42 -0.72
CA THR A 42 -11.81 14.38 -1.48
C THR A 42 -10.81 15.08 -0.57
N LEU A 43 -9.53 15.01 -0.91
CA LEU A 43 -8.46 15.75 -0.24
C LEU A 43 -8.18 17.04 -1.00
N ASN A 44 -8.25 18.17 -0.28
CA ASN A 44 -8.04 19.51 -0.82
C ASN A 44 -6.62 19.95 -0.45
N ILE A 45 -5.70 19.98 -1.41
CA ILE A 45 -4.29 20.24 -1.17
C ILE A 45 -3.85 21.48 -1.96
N HIS A 46 -3.12 22.38 -1.29
CA HIS A 46 -2.39 23.45 -1.92
C HIS A 46 -0.93 23.04 -2.14
N VAL A 47 -0.38 23.42 -3.29
CA VAL A 47 0.98 23.02 -3.68
C VAL A 47 1.80 24.23 -4.06
N GLY A 48 2.97 24.38 -3.42
CA GLY A 48 3.93 25.44 -3.64
C GLY A 48 5.27 24.97 -4.19
N TYR A 49 6.06 25.89 -4.70
CA TYR A 49 7.43 25.66 -5.17
C TYR A 49 8.40 26.60 -4.47
N GLY A 50 9.35 26.03 -3.70
CA GLY A 50 10.27 26.77 -2.82
C GLY A 50 9.60 27.29 -1.55
N GLU A 51 8.33 26.96 -1.34
CA GLU A 51 7.56 27.39 -0.17
C GLU A 51 6.44 26.37 0.16
N VAL A 52 5.95 26.41 1.39
CA VAL A 52 4.78 25.71 1.87
C VAL A 52 3.92 26.70 2.64
N ASN A 53 2.62 26.82 2.32
CA ASN A 53 1.68 27.75 2.96
C ASN A 53 2.19 29.22 3.03
N GLY A 54 2.89 29.67 1.97
CA GLY A 54 3.49 31.01 1.88
C GLY A 54 4.75 31.20 2.73
N GLN A 55 5.32 30.16 3.33
CA GLN A 55 6.58 30.19 4.05
C GLN A 55 7.66 29.45 3.26
N ALA A 56 8.89 29.94 3.26
CA ALA A 56 10.00 29.22 2.63
C ALA A 56 10.19 27.85 3.31
N LEU A 57 10.52 26.81 2.52
CA LEU A 57 10.86 25.52 3.07
C LEU A 57 12.03 25.61 4.05
N ASN A 58 12.07 24.71 5.03
CA ASN A 58 13.21 24.56 5.91
C ASN A 58 14.45 24.18 5.11
N ALA A 59 15.59 24.75 5.48
CA ALA A 59 16.84 24.50 4.76
C ALA A 59 17.22 23.00 4.83
N GLY A 60 17.44 22.41 3.67
CA GLY A 60 17.82 21.00 3.52
C GLY A 60 16.63 20.05 3.29
N ASN A 61 15.39 20.52 3.40
CA ASN A 61 14.22 19.70 3.05
C ASN A 61 14.05 19.63 1.54
N LEU A 62 13.84 18.44 1.01
CA LEU A 62 13.47 18.22 -0.39
C LEU A 62 12.02 18.59 -0.66
N GLY A 63 11.14 18.19 0.25
CA GLY A 63 9.74 18.57 0.34
C GLY A 63 9.40 19.00 1.76
N GLN A 64 8.20 19.47 1.94
CA GLN A 64 7.62 19.77 3.25
C GLN A 64 6.11 19.74 3.14
N SER A 65 5.46 19.09 4.10
CA SER A 65 4.01 19.09 4.25
C SER A 65 3.57 19.89 5.50
N GLU A 66 2.36 20.42 5.45
CA GLU A 66 1.71 21.06 6.58
C GLU A 66 0.22 20.72 6.55
N PHE A 67 -0.26 19.86 7.44
CA PHE A 67 -1.69 19.57 7.54
C PHE A 67 -2.44 20.69 8.29
N THR A 68 -3.72 20.86 8.01
CA THR A 68 -4.53 21.92 8.62
C THR A 68 -5.56 21.35 9.60
N ASN A 69 -5.87 22.12 10.64
CA ASN A 69 -7.01 21.87 11.52
C ASN A 69 -7.18 20.41 11.98
N GLY A 70 -6.08 19.76 12.36
CA GLY A 70 -6.10 18.46 13.03
C GLY A 70 -6.96 18.52 14.30
N ARG A 71 -7.53 17.39 14.71
CA ARG A 71 -8.33 17.29 15.93
C ARG A 71 -7.78 16.24 16.86
N PHE A 72 -7.97 16.50 18.16
CA PHE A 72 -7.56 15.60 19.22
C PHE A 72 -8.71 14.65 19.59
N TYR A 73 -8.39 13.37 19.70
CA TYR A 73 -9.30 12.30 20.09
C TYR A 73 -8.73 11.53 21.28
N ALA A 74 -9.61 11.05 22.15
CA ALA A 74 -9.24 10.09 23.17
C ALA A 74 -8.96 8.72 22.54
N TYR A 75 -8.13 7.91 23.18
CA TYR A 75 -7.80 6.55 22.70
C TYR A 75 -9.05 5.74 22.32
N THR A 76 -10.07 5.71 23.16
CA THR A 76 -11.30 4.94 22.93
C THR A 76 -12.10 5.43 21.71
N GLN A 77 -11.98 6.71 21.35
CA GLN A 77 -12.63 7.24 20.15
C GLN A 77 -11.87 6.82 18.89
N LEU A 78 -10.54 6.85 18.94
CA LEU A 78 -9.69 6.38 17.84
C LEU A 78 -9.86 4.87 17.62
N GLU A 79 -9.76 4.07 18.69
CA GLU A 79 -9.97 2.60 18.63
C GLU A 79 -11.32 2.26 18.01
N ALA A 80 -12.39 2.94 18.44
CA ALA A 80 -13.73 2.72 17.88
C ALA A 80 -13.82 3.12 16.40
N ALA A 81 -13.13 4.18 15.97
CA ALA A 81 -13.12 4.62 14.57
C ALA A 81 -12.36 3.62 13.69
N LEU A 82 -11.16 3.19 14.11
CA LEU A 82 -10.38 2.16 13.40
C LEU A 82 -11.15 0.84 13.31
N ALA A 83 -11.82 0.42 14.39
CA ALA A 83 -12.62 -0.80 14.38
C ALA A 83 -13.86 -0.72 13.48
N ALA A 84 -14.47 0.46 13.37
CA ALA A 84 -15.63 0.69 12.50
C ALA A 84 -15.26 0.74 11.02
N ASP A 85 -14.04 1.19 10.71
CA ASP A 85 -13.51 1.29 9.35
C ASP A 85 -12.94 -0.03 8.83
N ALA A 86 -12.54 -0.95 9.70
CA ALA A 86 -11.80 -2.17 9.39
C ALA A 86 -12.44 -3.04 8.29
N THR A 87 -11.87 -3.02 7.09
CA THR A 87 -12.35 -3.76 5.91
C THR A 87 -11.37 -4.83 5.43
N SER A 88 -10.06 -4.63 5.61
CA SER A 88 -8.99 -5.55 5.20
C SER A 88 -8.64 -6.59 6.28
N ALA A 89 -7.77 -7.54 5.97
CA ALA A 89 -7.18 -8.44 6.95
C ALA A 89 -6.20 -7.71 7.87
N ASP A 90 -5.45 -6.74 7.32
CA ASP A 90 -4.51 -5.92 8.07
C ASP A 90 -5.22 -5.00 9.07
N ASP A 91 -6.33 -4.37 8.68
CA ASP A 91 -7.15 -3.58 9.62
C ASP A 91 -7.59 -4.41 10.80
N ARG A 92 -8.14 -5.60 10.54
CA ARG A 92 -8.60 -6.49 11.62
C ARG A 92 -7.45 -6.93 12.52
N ALA A 93 -6.26 -7.20 11.96
CA ALA A 93 -5.08 -7.53 12.74
C ALA A 93 -4.56 -6.34 13.54
N ALA A 94 -4.58 -5.14 12.97
CA ALA A 94 -4.23 -3.89 13.61
C ALA A 94 -5.14 -3.61 14.80
N VAL A 95 -6.46 -3.62 14.60
CA VAL A 95 -7.45 -3.45 15.67
C VAL A 95 -7.30 -4.51 16.76
N ALA A 96 -7.10 -5.77 16.40
CA ALA A 96 -6.90 -6.86 17.38
C ALA A 96 -5.59 -6.70 18.19
N SER A 97 -4.60 -5.96 17.67
CA SER A 97 -3.34 -5.68 18.36
C SER A 97 -3.43 -4.51 19.34
N LEU A 98 -4.49 -3.69 19.27
CA LEU A 98 -4.63 -2.51 20.11
C LEU A 98 -4.80 -2.91 21.59
N PRO A 99 -4.20 -2.16 22.53
CA PRO A 99 -4.37 -2.42 23.96
C PRO A 99 -5.81 -2.21 24.41
N ALA A 100 -6.32 -3.06 25.30
CA ALA A 100 -7.65 -2.90 25.88
C ALA A 100 -7.81 -1.63 26.75
N THR A 101 -6.71 -0.97 27.08
CA THR A 101 -6.68 0.28 27.86
C THR A 101 -5.74 1.28 27.19
N ASP A 102 -6.02 2.55 27.34
CA ASP A 102 -5.20 3.62 26.80
C ASP A 102 -3.71 3.45 27.17
N PRO A 103 -2.82 3.24 26.17
CA PRO A 103 -1.40 3.02 26.44
C PRO A 103 -0.64 4.32 26.74
N THR A 104 -1.27 5.49 26.59
CA THR A 104 -0.64 6.82 26.72
C THR A 104 -0.82 7.45 28.10
N ASN A 105 -1.53 6.79 29.02
CA ASN A 105 -1.90 7.35 30.33
C ASN A 105 -2.69 8.68 30.23
N GLY A 106 -3.66 8.74 29.32
CA GLY A 106 -4.55 9.89 29.15
C GLY A 106 -4.01 10.94 28.16
N GLY A 107 -3.14 10.52 27.25
CA GLY A 107 -2.74 11.30 26.09
C GLY A 107 -3.87 11.47 25.08
N SER A 108 -3.68 12.36 24.14
CA SER A 108 -4.59 12.59 23.02
C SER A 108 -3.96 12.15 21.72
N PHE A 109 -4.77 11.67 20.80
CA PHE A 109 -4.37 11.35 19.45
C PHE A 109 -4.78 12.47 18.50
N LEU A 110 -3.81 13.05 17.82
CA LEU A 110 -4.03 14.08 16.80
C LEU A 110 -4.24 13.37 15.44
N LEU A 111 -5.41 13.60 14.86
CA LEU A 111 -5.74 13.10 13.51
C LEU A 111 -5.73 14.27 12.53
N THR A 112 -5.09 14.09 11.39
CA THR A 112 -5.17 15.04 10.27
C THR A 112 -6.62 15.12 9.77
N ARG A 113 -6.96 16.16 9.01
CA ARG A 113 -8.29 16.24 8.38
C ARG A 113 -8.53 15.10 7.41
N ALA A 114 -7.48 14.69 6.69
CA ALA A 114 -7.54 13.59 5.74
C ALA A 114 -7.89 12.27 6.45
N GLU A 115 -7.20 11.93 7.55
CA GLU A 115 -7.55 10.76 8.37
C GLU A 115 -8.97 10.83 8.95
N GLN A 116 -9.39 12.02 9.43
CA GLN A 116 -10.74 12.21 9.92
C GLN A 116 -11.79 11.92 8.84
N LYS A 117 -11.49 12.25 7.56
CA LYS A 117 -12.36 11.93 6.42
C LYS A 117 -12.35 10.43 6.14
N ALA A 118 -11.18 9.80 6.13
CA ALA A 118 -11.02 8.37 5.90
C ALA A 118 -11.80 7.56 6.94
N LEU A 119 -11.60 7.86 8.23
CA LEU A 119 -12.26 7.20 9.35
C LEU A 119 -13.74 7.63 9.57
N GLY A 120 -14.32 8.42 8.66
CA GLY A 120 -15.71 8.86 8.77
C GLY A 120 -16.01 9.82 9.93
N LEU A 121 -14.99 10.38 10.58
CA LEU A 121 -15.10 11.36 11.66
C LEU A 121 -15.35 12.80 11.15
N LEU A 122 -15.11 13.02 9.87
CA LEU A 122 -15.39 14.24 9.12
C LEU A 122 -16.06 13.85 7.79
N SER A 123 -16.91 14.75 7.26
CA SER A 123 -17.51 14.51 5.93
C SER A 123 -16.41 14.37 4.87
N GLY A 124 -16.45 13.28 4.10
CA GLY A 124 -15.52 13.05 2.99
C GLY A 124 -15.60 14.10 1.87
N SER A 125 -16.69 14.88 1.81
CA SER A 125 -16.90 15.98 0.86
C SER A 125 -16.65 17.36 1.46
N ASP A 126 -16.07 17.46 2.67
CA ASP A 126 -15.67 18.76 3.26
C ASP A 126 -14.66 19.46 2.35
N THR A 127 -14.88 20.74 2.07
CA THR A 127 -14.12 21.52 1.07
C THR A 127 -13.02 22.38 1.67
N SER A 128 -12.83 22.34 2.99
CA SER A 128 -11.71 23.04 3.61
C SER A 128 -10.38 22.42 3.21
N VAL A 129 -9.32 23.21 3.21
CA VAL A 129 -7.96 22.75 2.90
C VAL A 129 -7.55 21.68 3.91
N ASP A 130 -7.09 20.54 3.42
CA ASP A 130 -6.59 19.44 4.25
C ASP A 130 -5.10 19.60 4.55
N GLY A 131 -4.35 20.18 3.60
CA GLY A 131 -2.94 20.46 3.80
C GLY A 131 -2.29 21.26 2.68
N TYR A 132 -1.05 21.61 2.93
CA TYR A 132 -0.13 22.30 2.01
C TYR A 132 1.09 21.42 1.79
N ILE A 133 1.61 21.41 0.56
CA ILE A 133 2.82 20.66 0.18
C ILE A 133 3.73 21.60 -0.60
N GLY A 134 4.99 21.66 -0.22
CA GLY A 134 6.03 22.40 -0.93
C GLY A 134 7.12 21.49 -1.44
N LEU A 135 7.67 21.79 -2.63
CA LEU A 135 8.90 21.15 -3.14
C LEU A 135 10.02 22.18 -3.14
N SER A 136 11.23 21.76 -2.79
CA SER A 136 12.43 22.62 -2.79
C SER A 136 12.69 23.24 -4.16
N SER A 137 13.05 24.52 -4.17
CA SER A 137 13.54 25.22 -5.36
C SER A 137 15.08 25.28 -5.42
N ALA A 138 15.75 24.75 -4.39
CA ALA A 138 17.22 24.77 -4.27
C ALA A 138 17.88 23.48 -4.78
N ASP A 139 17.11 22.42 -4.95
CA ASP A 139 17.57 21.10 -5.33
C ASP A 139 17.23 20.77 -6.78
N ASN A 140 17.96 19.81 -7.37
CA ASN A 140 17.71 19.33 -8.72
C ASN A 140 16.78 18.11 -8.69
N PHE A 141 15.70 18.16 -9.47
CA PHE A 141 14.71 17.09 -9.52
C PHE A 141 14.48 16.60 -10.95
N THR A 142 14.26 15.29 -11.09
CA THR A 142 13.56 14.72 -12.23
C THR A 142 12.05 14.72 -11.98
N PHE A 143 11.29 15.12 -13.02
CA PHE A 143 9.82 15.18 -13.01
C PHE A 143 9.22 14.15 -13.99
N ASP A 144 10.05 13.32 -14.63
CA ASP A 144 9.59 12.35 -15.62
C ASP A 144 9.17 11.04 -14.95
N PRO A 145 7.87 10.66 -15.00
CA PRO A 145 7.41 9.40 -14.40
C PRO A 145 8.03 8.14 -15.04
N ASN A 146 8.58 8.25 -16.25
CA ASN A 146 9.23 7.14 -16.94
C ASN A 146 10.75 7.09 -16.68
N ASN A 147 11.32 8.11 -16.01
CA ASN A 147 12.75 8.18 -15.70
C ASN A 147 12.98 8.85 -14.34
N ARG A 148 12.61 8.17 -13.27
CA ARG A 148 12.63 8.67 -11.89
C ARG A 148 14.01 8.59 -11.22
N ALA A 149 14.98 7.83 -11.78
CA ALA A 149 16.31 7.59 -11.22
C ALA A 149 17.43 8.27 -12.05
N VAL A 150 17.44 9.60 -12.09
CA VAL A 150 18.42 10.40 -12.85
C VAL A 150 19.60 10.77 -11.97
N ALA A 151 20.82 10.42 -12.39
CA ALA A 151 22.04 10.71 -11.64
C ALA A 151 22.20 12.21 -11.34
N GLY A 152 22.36 12.57 -10.07
CA GLY A 152 22.49 13.95 -9.61
C GLY A 152 21.17 14.71 -9.44
N GLU A 153 20.03 14.05 -9.63
CA GLU A 153 18.70 14.59 -9.41
C GLU A 153 17.94 13.74 -8.37
N TYR A 154 17.03 14.36 -7.63
CA TYR A 154 16.08 13.68 -6.78
C TYR A 154 14.80 13.36 -7.56
N ASP A 155 14.08 12.35 -7.14
CA ASP A 155 12.78 11.97 -7.69
C ASP A 155 11.67 12.86 -7.12
N ALA A 156 11.18 13.82 -7.90
CA ALA A 156 10.11 14.72 -7.46
C ALA A 156 8.80 13.96 -7.13
N ILE A 157 8.50 12.89 -7.88
CA ILE A 157 7.28 12.10 -7.66
C ILE A 157 7.37 11.40 -6.31
N GLY A 158 8.51 10.78 -5.98
CA GLY A 158 8.72 10.13 -4.68
C GLY A 158 8.61 11.10 -3.52
N VAL A 159 9.17 12.32 -3.66
CA VAL A 159 8.99 13.37 -2.64
C VAL A 159 7.53 13.78 -2.51
N PHE A 160 6.79 13.95 -3.60
CA PHE A 160 5.36 14.26 -3.53
C PHE A 160 4.54 13.11 -2.93
N GLU A 161 4.88 11.84 -3.22
CA GLU A 161 4.27 10.67 -2.60
C GLU A 161 4.51 10.66 -1.08
N HIS A 162 5.71 11.01 -0.64
CA HIS A 162 6.06 11.20 0.77
C HIS A 162 5.15 12.25 1.44
N GLU A 163 5.17 13.48 0.95
CA GLU A 163 4.44 14.60 1.54
C GLU A 163 2.92 14.42 1.52
N ILE A 164 2.39 13.80 0.46
CA ILE A 164 0.95 13.44 0.40
C ILE A 164 0.62 12.47 1.53
N SER A 165 1.45 11.45 1.77
CA SER A 165 1.21 10.46 2.82
C SER A 165 1.18 11.07 4.23
N GLU A 166 1.97 12.10 4.46
CA GLU A 166 1.95 12.84 5.73
C GLU A 166 0.64 13.63 5.92
N ILE A 167 0.18 14.32 4.88
CA ILE A 167 -1.16 14.95 4.91
C ILE A 167 -2.24 13.89 5.17
N MET A 168 -2.07 12.69 4.63
CA MET A 168 -2.96 11.54 4.83
C MET A 168 -2.83 10.90 6.22
N GLY A 169 -1.90 11.33 7.08
CA GLY A 169 -1.81 10.89 8.48
C GLY A 169 -0.61 9.98 8.80
N ARG A 170 0.30 9.76 7.84
CA ARG A 170 1.56 9.07 8.11
C ARG A 170 2.51 10.01 8.86
N TYR A 171 2.22 10.23 10.12
CA TYR A 171 2.95 11.14 10.99
C TYR A 171 3.20 10.48 12.36
N GLY A 172 4.28 10.84 13.04
CA GLY A 172 4.61 10.34 14.37
C GLY A 172 5.08 11.47 15.26
N SER A 173 4.60 11.51 16.50
CA SER A 173 5.04 12.52 17.49
C SER A 173 5.59 11.93 18.78
N LEU A 174 5.26 10.68 19.07
CA LEU A 174 5.73 9.97 20.27
C LEU A 174 5.61 10.82 21.56
N GLY A 175 4.53 11.57 21.67
CA GLY A 175 4.24 12.43 22.82
C GLY A 175 5.04 13.74 22.89
N GLN A 176 5.83 14.09 21.88
CA GLN A 176 6.74 15.25 21.93
C GLN A 176 6.22 16.49 21.19
N ASN A 177 5.37 16.33 20.16
CA ASN A 177 4.86 17.43 19.36
C ASN A 177 3.53 17.98 19.93
N PHE A 178 3.12 19.16 19.49
CA PHE A 178 1.84 19.82 19.79
C PHE A 178 1.51 20.00 21.30
N GLY A 179 2.49 19.95 22.15
CA GLY A 179 2.35 19.89 23.61
C GLY A 179 2.65 18.47 24.11
N ASN A 180 2.92 18.33 25.40
CA ASN A 180 3.24 17.05 25.99
C ASN A 180 2.06 16.08 25.92
N ASN A 181 2.32 14.80 25.68
CA ASN A 181 1.37 13.70 25.71
C ASN A 181 0.36 13.71 24.52
N VAL A 182 0.81 14.16 23.35
CA VAL A 182 0.08 14.06 22.08
C VAL A 182 0.75 13.01 21.19
N TYR A 183 -0.06 12.14 20.64
CA TYR A 183 0.35 11.04 19.79
C TYR A 183 -0.43 11.09 18.47
N GLU A 184 0.04 10.39 17.46
CA GLU A 184 -0.69 10.12 16.22
C GLU A 184 -1.11 8.65 16.13
N PRO A 185 -2.07 8.28 15.29
CA PRO A 185 -2.51 6.90 15.13
C PRO A 185 -1.37 5.94 14.77
N LEU A 186 -0.39 6.38 13.96
CA LEU A 186 0.77 5.58 13.58
C LEU A 186 1.64 5.17 14.78
N ASP A 187 1.73 6.01 15.82
CA ASP A 187 2.49 5.70 17.04
C ASP A 187 2.00 4.41 17.74
N LEU A 188 0.70 4.07 17.56
CA LEU A 188 0.13 2.82 18.10
C LEU A 188 0.70 1.56 17.45
N PHE A 189 1.34 1.65 16.31
CA PHE A 189 1.90 0.52 15.57
C PHE A 189 3.42 0.45 15.63
N ARG A 190 4.00 1.14 16.62
CA ARG A 190 5.44 1.15 16.91
C ARG A 190 5.79 0.15 18.00
N TYR A 191 6.86 -0.62 17.79
CA TYR A 191 7.30 -1.69 18.69
C TYR A 191 8.83 -1.71 18.82
N SER A 192 9.33 -1.91 20.04
CA SER A 192 10.77 -2.15 20.27
C SER A 192 11.17 -3.59 19.99
N SER A 193 10.26 -4.55 20.16
CA SER A 193 10.42 -5.97 19.83
C SER A 193 9.05 -6.66 19.68
N PRO A 194 8.97 -7.88 19.10
CA PRO A 194 7.70 -8.59 18.98
C PRO A 194 6.95 -8.65 20.32
N GLY A 195 5.69 -8.19 20.30
CA GLY A 195 4.81 -8.11 21.47
C GLY A 195 5.05 -6.93 22.40
N VAL A 196 6.07 -6.11 22.18
CA VAL A 196 6.42 -4.98 23.06
C VAL A 196 6.19 -3.66 22.32
N ARG A 197 4.96 -3.12 22.45
CA ARG A 197 4.62 -1.78 21.93
C ARG A 197 5.46 -0.73 22.63
N ASP A 198 5.95 0.24 21.88
CA ASP A 198 6.85 1.27 22.39
C ASP A 198 6.42 2.66 21.89
N LEU A 199 5.93 3.46 22.80
CA LEU A 199 5.54 4.86 22.56
C LEU A 199 6.60 5.84 23.04
N ALA A 200 7.76 5.34 23.50
CA ALA A 200 8.86 6.18 23.92
C ALA A 200 9.55 6.83 22.70
N TYR A 201 10.07 8.02 22.90
CA TYR A 201 10.90 8.70 21.92
C TYR A 201 12.20 7.91 21.72
N GLY A 202 12.60 7.65 20.48
CA GLY A 202 13.75 6.84 20.13
C GLY A 202 13.48 5.84 19.01
N PRO A 203 14.39 4.88 18.73
CA PRO A 203 14.25 3.91 17.65
C PRO A 203 13.07 2.95 17.88
N GLY A 204 12.44 2.52 16.81
CA GLY A 204 11.30 1.58 16.86
C GLY A 204 11.06 0.89 15.53
N ASN A 205 10.15 -0.08 15.52
CA ASN A 205 9.79 -0.83 14.34
C ASN A 205 8.29 -0.80 14.12
N PHE A 206 7.89 -0.74 12.85
CA PHE A 206 6.50 -0.87 12.45
C PHE A 206 6.03 -2.31 12.52
N SER A 207 4.86 -2.52 13.08
CA SER A 207 4.17 -3.81 13.10
C SER A 207 2.67 -3.62 13.14
N ILE A 208 1.94 -4.31 12.28
CA ILE A 208 0.47 -4.29 12.22
C ILE A 208 -0.12 -5.11 13.36
N ASN A 209 0.38 -6.32 13.55
CA ASN A 209 -0.16 -7.28 14.53
C ASN A 209 0.60 -7.33 15.85
N GLY A 210 1.62 -6.49 16.01
CA GLY A 210 2.48 -6.46 17.20
C GLY A 210 3.46 -7.63 17.34
N GLN A 211 3.45 -8.60 16.44
CA GLN A 211 4.31 -9.79 16.51
C GLN A 211 5.34 -9.82 15.37
N THR A 212 4.95 -9.43 14.18
CA THR A 212 5.83 -9.40 13.01
C THR A 212 6.31 -7.98 12.78
N LEU A 213 7.59 -7.73 12.99
CA LEU A 213 8.22 -6.45 12.67
C LEU A 213 8.47 -6.39 11.16
N LEU A 214 7.95 -5.35 10.50
CA LEU A 214 7.98 -5.21 9.04
C LEU A 214 9.12 -4.33 8.56
N THR A 215 9.31 -3.17 9.21
CA THR A 215 10.37 -2.22 8.89
C THR A 215 10.72 -1.40 10.12
N ALA A 216 11.89 -0.73 10.11
CA ALA A 216 12.30 0.17 11.17
C ALA A 216 11.91 1.62 10.83
N PHE A 217 11.40 2.34 11.84
CA PHE A 217 11.23 3.78 11.76
C PHE A 217 12.57 4.51 11.83
N ASN A 218 12.62 5.70 11.30
CA ASN A 218 13.74 6.61 11.51
C ASN A 218 13.92 6.90 13.00
N ASP A 219 15.16 7.16 13.39
CA ASP A 219 15.49 7.43 14.78
C ASP A 219 15.36 8.93 15.08
N PRO A 220 14.34 9.36 15.83
CA PRO A 220 14.13 10.75 16.11
C PRO A 220 15.22 11.37 17.02
N ASP A 221 15.98 10.55 17.76
CA ASP A 221 17.13 11.02 18.56
C ASP A 221 18.26 11.55 17.67
N ASN A 222 18.28 11.15 16.39
CA ASN A 222 19.22 11.65 15.39
C ASN A 222 18.65 12.77 14.51
N GLY A 223 17.48 13.31 14.87
CA GLY A 223 16.79 14.38 14.16
C GLY A 223 15.97 13.90 12.96
N GLY A 224 15.76 12.59 12.84
CA GLY A 224 14.87 12.01 11.84
C GLY A 224 13.39 12.20 12.22
N ASP A 225 12.51 12.20 11.21
CA ASP A 225 11.08 12.19 11.44
C ASP A 225 10.65 10.82 12.00
N PRO A 226 9.90 10.78 13.13
CA PRO A 226 9.48 9.51 13.74
C PRO A 226 8.46 8.74 12.92
N GLY A 227 7.82 9.37 11.92
CA GLY A 227 6.91 8.72 10.97
C GLY A 227 7.59 8.10 9.76
N ASP A 228 8.86 8.43 9.52
CA ASP A 228 9.62 7.95 8.37
C ASP A 228 10.30 6.61 8.61
N TRP A 229 10.69 5.97 7.51
CA TRP A 229 11.53 4.77 7.56
C TRP A 229 13.00 5.12 7.75
N ILE A 230 13.74 4.16 8.30
CA ILE A 230 15.19 4.28 8.51
C ILE A 230 15.92 4.63 7.20
N PRO A 231 16.92 5.56 7.20
CA PRO A 231 17.62 6.02 5.99
C PRO A 231 18.30 4.93 5.17
N SER A 232 18.53 3.74 5.74
CA SER A 232 19.10 2.62 4.99
C SER A 232 18.16 2.00 3.95
N LEU A 233 16.86 2.31 4.00
CA LEU A 233 15.86 1.90 3.00
C LEU A 233 15.85 2.87 1.83
N GLN A 234 16.95 2.90 1.06
CA GLN A 234 17.04 3.73 -0.13
C GLN A 234 16.02 3.27 -1.19
N GLY A 235 15.33 4.23 -1.80
CA GLY A 235 14.35 3.95 -2.85
C GLY A 235 12.93 3.69 -2.35
N ASP A 236 12.68 3.84 -1.06
CA ASP A 236 11.36 3.87 -0.46
C ASP A 236 10.91 5.33 -0.28
N SER A 237 9.68 5.68 -0.72
CA SER A 237 9.21 7.06 -0.65
C SER A 237 8.86 7.49 0.78
N PHE A 238 8.62 6.54 1.72
CA PHE A 238 8.40 6.86 3.13
C PHE A 238 9.70 7.02 3.93
N GLY A 239 10.83 6.99 3.27
CA GLY A 239 12.15 7.28 3.82
C GLY A 239 12.81 8.49 3.17
N ASP A 240 14.11 8.67 3.43
CA ASP A 240 14.89 9.77 2.87
C ASP A 240 15.02 9.68 1.33
N GLY A 241 14.92 10.82 0.64
CA GLY A 241 15.19 10.91 -0.78
C GLY A 241 16.69 10.88 -1.08
N TYR A 242 17.06 10.17 -2.17
CA TYR A 242 18.45 10.05 -2.63
C TYR A 242 18.58 10.41 -4.10
N GLN A 243 19.67 11.12 -4.46
CA GLN A 243 19.95 11.44 -5.86
C GLN A 243 20.24 10.17 -6.67
N GLY A 244 19.64 10.10 -7.86
CA GLY A 244 19.80 8.95 -8.74
C GLY A 244 19.02 7.70 -8.34
N VAL A 245 18.11 7.83 -7.38
CA VAL A 245 17.28 6.74 -6.89
C VAL A 245 15.81 7.15 -6.97
N ALA A 246 14.97 6.29 -7.55
CA ALA A 246 13.52 6.48 -7.52
C ALA A 246 12.99 6.14 -6.13
N GLY A 247 12.25 7.06 -5.52
CA GLY A 247 11.49 6.82 -4.28
C GLY A 247 10.14 6.18 -4.62
N LEU A 248 9.94 4.92 -4.28
CA LEU A 248 8.71 4.20 -4.61
C LEU A 248 7.88 3.94 -3.36
N VAL A 249 6.57 4.12 -3.46
CA VAL A 249 5.65 3.62 -2.42
C VAL A 249 5.63 2.10 -2.49
N THR A 250 6.00 1.47 -1.39
CA THR A 250 6.13 0.01 -1.29
C THR A 250 4.82 -0.64 -0.80
N PRO A 251 4.67 -1.97 -0.89
CA PRO A 251 3.53 -2.65 -0.28
C PRO A 251 3.43 -2.44 1.23
N THR A 252 4.55 -2.28 1.94
CA THR A 252 4.52 -1.97 3.38
C THR A 252 3.91 -0.60 3.64
N ASP A 253 4.20 0.39 2.79
CA ASP A 253 3.64 1.74 2.88
C ASP A 253 2.13 1.76 2.65
N ILE A 254 1.67 1.01 1.67
CA ILE A 254 0.23 0.84 1.42
C ILE A 254 -0.46 0.22 2.63
N ARG A 255 0.15 -0.76 3.29
CA ARG A 255 -0.38 -1.38 4.51
C ARG A 255 -0.39 -0.40 5.70
N VAL A 256 0.59 0.53 5.78
CA VAL A 256 0.53 1.64 6.76
C VAL A 256 -0.72 2.47 6.53
N MET A 257 -0.95 2.91 5.30
CA MET A 257 -2.10 3.74 4.98
C MET A 257 -3.43 3.01 5.18
N ASP A 258 -3.48 1.70 4.86
CA ASP A 258 -4.64 0.84 5.10
C ASP A 258 -5.04 0.88 6.59
N ILE A 259 -4.12 0.55 7.49
CA ILE A 259 -4.41 0.52 8.94
C ILE A 259 -4.63 1.91 9.58
N LEU A 260 -4.30 3.00 8.88
CA LEU A 260 -4.62 4.36 9.28
C LEU A 260 -6.03 4.80 8.85
N GLY A 261 -6.77 3.94 8.14
CA GLY A 261 -8.18 4.13 7.80
C GLY A 261 -8.44 4.37 6.31
N TYR A 262 -7.47 4.14 5.42
CA TYR A 262 -7.68 4.23 3.98
C TYR A 262 -8.00 2.87 3.39
N ASN A 263 -9.23 2.68 2.97
CA ASN A 263 -9.72 1.42 2.43
C ASN A 263 -9.08 1.08 1.08
N LEU A 264 -8.46 -0.07 0.96
CA LEU A 264 -7.82 -0.51 -0.28
C LEU A 264 -8.82 -0.53 -1.45
N ALA A 265 -8.39 0.00 -2.58
CA ALA A 265 -9.16 -0.13 -3.82
C ALA A 265 -9.19 -1.60 -4.26
N PRO A 266 -10.35 -2.10 -4.71
CA PRO A 266 -10.38 -3.39 -5.37
C PRO A 266 -9.44 -3.36 -6.58
N SER A 267 -8.36 -4.10 -6.52
CA SER A 267 -7.44 -4.22 -7.66
C SER A 267 -8.09 -5.11 -8.72
N ALA A 268 -8.50 -4.53 -9.82
CA ALA A 268 -8.96 -5.28 -10.97
C ALA A 268 -7.82 -5.39 -11.98
N ASN A 269 -6.94 -6.35 -11.79
CA ASN A 269 -5.97 -6.70 -12.82
C ASN A 269 -6.61 -7.65 -13.84
N ILE A 270 -6.51 -7.31 -15.12
CA ILE A 270 -6.81 -8.23 -16.20
C ILE A 270 -5.49 -8.78 -16.70
N THR A 271 -5.30 -10.07 -16.54
CA THR A 271 -4.07 -10.76 -16.99
C THR A 271 -4.31 -11.41 -18.34
N PHE A 272 -3.35 -11.23 -19.24
CA PHE A 272 -3.36 -11.77 -20.60
C PHE A 272 -2.14 -12.64 -20.82
N GLN A 273 -2.26 -13.59 -21.72
CA GLN A 273 -1.10 -14.29 -22.25
C GLN A 273 -1.06 -14.17 -23.78
N ASN A 274 0.09 -13.76 -24.29
CA ASN A 274 0.37 -13.66 -25.71
C ASN A 274 0.70 -15.05 -26.29
N THR A 275 0.60 -15.21 -27.60
CA THR A 275 0.92 -16.44 -28.31
C THR A 275 2.40 -16.83 -28.25
N ASP A 276 3.30 -15.88 -27.96
CA ASP A 276 4.72 -16.12 -27.71
C ASP A 276 5.02 -16.58 -26.28
N GLY A 277 4.00 -16.61 -25.41
CA GLY A 277 4.09 -16.96 -24.00
C GLY A 277 4.23 -15.76 -23.06
N SER A 278 4.42 -14.53 -23.56
CA SER A 278 4.53 -13.34 -22.72
C SER A 278 3.25 -13.11 -21.93
N VAL A 279 3.39 -12.66 -20.67
CA VAL A 279 2.28 -12.29 -19.80
C VAL A 279 2.13 -10.78 -19.78
N GLY A 280 0.92 -10.30 -20.06
CA GLY A 280 0.55 -8.90 -19.98
C GLY A 280 -0.46 -8.65 -18.86
N ILE A 281 -0.38 -7.52 -18.19
CA ILE A 281 -1.30 -7.11 -17.13
C ILE A 281 -1.84 -5.72 -17.47
N TRP A 282 -3.14 -5.55 -17.36
CA TRP A 282 -3.81 -4.25 -17.30
C TRP A 282 -4.34 -4.03 -15.89
N ASN A 283 -3.92 -2.95 -15.27
CA ASN A 283 -4.58 -2.47 -14.07
C ASN A 283 -5.76 -1.58 -14.47
N MET A 284 -6.91 -1.88 -13.91
CA MET A 284 -8.18 -1.26 -14.29
C MET A 284 -8.75 -0.42 -13.17
N ASN A 285 -9.26 0.77 -13.51
CA ASN A 285 -10.18 1.53 -12.67
C ASN A 285 -11.51 1.67 -13.43
N GLY A 286 -12.48 0.86 -13.09
CA GLY A 286 -13.71 0.69 -13.86
C GLY A 286 -13.42 0.20 -15.27
N LEU A 287 -13.76 1.01 -16.29
CA LEU A 287 -13.49 0.70 -17.70
C LEU A 287 -12.20 1.33 -18.24
N ASN A 288 -11.44 2.05 -17.41
CA ASN A 288 -10.23 2.71 -17.82
C ASN A 288 -9.01 1.86 -17.49
N ILE A 289 -8.09 1.74 -18.44
CA ILE A 289 -6.75 1.18 -18.19
C ILE A 289 -5.94 2.28 -17.51
N VAL A 290 -5.53 2.06 -16.26
CA VAL A 290 -4.69 3.00 -15.50
C VAL A 290 -3.24 2.81 -15.89
N THR A 291 -2.79 1.54 -15.96
CA THR A 291 -1.43 1.21 -16.36
C THR A 291 -1.36 -0.18 -16.96
N THR A 292 -0.27 -0.47 -17.69
CA THR A 292 -0.03 -1.76 -18.34
C THR A 292 1.39 -2.22 -18.08
N ALA A 293 1.59 -3.53 -17.99
CA ALA A 293 2.91 -4.13 -17.85
C ALA A 293 3.05 -5.45 -18.60
N ILE A 294 4.29 -5.82 -18.92
CA ILE A 294 4.69 -7.14 -19.39
C ILE A 294 5.80 -7.61 -18.45
N PRO A 295 5.46 -8.23 -17.29
CA PRO A 295 6.45 -8.57 -16.27
C PRO A 295 7.49 -9.58 -16.76
N ALA A 296 7.07 -10.61 -17.51
CA ALA A 296 8.00 -11.60 -18.07
C ALA A 296 7.33 -12.51 -19.11
N ASN A 297 8.14 -13.41 -19.69
CA ASN A 297 7.71 -14.48 -20.57
C ASN A 297 8.12 -15.85 -19.99
N PRO A 298 7.19 -16.66 -19.43
CA PRO A 298 7.47 -17.99 -18.90
C PRO A 298 7.64 -19.05 -20.00
N GLY A 299 7.40 -18.67 -21.26
CA GLY A 299 7.40 -19.57 -22.40
C GLY A 299 6.03 -20.18 -22.70
N THR A 300 5.91 -20.74 -23.90
CA THR A 300 4.63 -21.23 -24.45
C THR A 300 4.09 -22.51 -23.83
N SER A 301 4.88 -23.22 -23.01
CA SER A 301 4.43 -24.40 -22.27
C SER A 301 3.66 -24.06 -20.99
N TRP A 302 3.81 -22.85 -20.46
CA TRP A 302 3.10 -22.36 -19.30
C TRP A 302 1.86 -21.57 -19.73
N HIS A 303 0.73 -21.89 -19.13
CA HIS A 303 -0.55 -21.22 -19.39
C HIS A 303 -1.04 -20.50 -18.18
N VAL A 304 -1.37 -19.22 -18.32
CA VAL A 304 -2.04 -18.43 -17.27
C VAL A 304 -3.44 -19.02 -17.04
N ILE A 305 -3.74 -19.36 -15.80
CA ILE A 305 -5.05 -19.88 -15.39
C ILE A 305 -5.89 -18.78 -14.75
N GLY A 306 -5.26 -17.92 -13.93
CA GLY A 306 -5.94 -16.84 -13.24
C GLY A 306 -5.03 -16.14 -12.24
N ASN A 307 -5.64 -15.32 -11.41
CA ASN A 307 -4.97 -14.58 -10.35
C ASN A 307 -5.40 -15.10 -8.98
N GLY A 308 -4.54 -14.93 -7.98
CA GLY A 308 -4.81 -15.25 -6.58
C GLY A 308 -3.99 -14.38 -5.63
N ASP A 309 -4.26 -14.48 -4.36
CA ASP A 309 -3.45 -13.93 -3.28
C ASP A 309 -2.81 -15.08 -2.50
N PHE A 310 -1.71 -15.60 -2.99
CA PHE A 310 -1.02 -16.74 -2.36
C PHE A 310 -0.13 -16.29 -1.19
N ALA A 311 0.39 -15.07 -1.25
CA ALA A 311 1.22 -14.49 -0.20
C ALA A 311 0.40 -13.96 1.00
N GLY A 312 -0.92 -13.75 0.82
CA GLY A 312 -1.77 -13.17 1.86
C GLY A 312 -1.60 -11.66 2.01
N ALA A 313 -1.32 -10.97 0.90
CA ALA A 313 -1.15 -9.51 0.87
C ALA A 313 -2.49 -8.74 0.79
N GLY A 314 -3.62 -9.44 0.79
CA GLY A 314 -4.96 -8.86 0.69
C GLY A 314 -5.38 -8.47 -0.73
N LYS A 315 -4.54 -8.73 -1.74
CA LYS A 315 -4.81 -8.41 -3.15
C LYS A 315 -4.56 -9.63 -4.05
N PRO A 316 -5.54 -10.07 -4.88
CA PRO A 316 -5.36 -11.19 -5.80
C PRO A 316 -4.54 -10.80 -7.03
N GLN A 317 -3.26 -10.46 -6.82
CA GLN A 317 -2.35 -10.00 -7.86
C GLN A 317 -1.43 -11.10 -8.39
N ASP A 318 -1.20 -12.15 -7.58
CA ASP A 318 -0.33 -13.26 -7.95
C ASP A 318 -0.88 -14.02 -9.14
N ILE A 319 -0.01 -14.54 -10.00
CA ILE A 319 -0.42 -15.19 -11.23
C ILE A 319 -0.21 -16.70 -11.10
N LEU A 320 -1.30 -17.44 -11.32
CA LEU A 320 -1.31 -18.89 -11.33
C LEU A 320 -1.16 -19.43 -12.75
N PHE A 321 -0.27 -20.38 -12.89
CA PHE A 321 0.03 -21.07 -14.16
C PHE A 321 -0.16 -22.58 -14.04
N GLN A 322 -0.47 -23.21 -15.16
CA GLN A 322 -0.28 -24.63 -15.35
C GLN A 322 0.57 -24.89 -16.59
N ASN A 323 1.57 -25.77 -16.47
CA ASN A 323 2.42 -26.21 -17.57
C ASN A 323 1.75 -27.36 -18.33
N THR A 324 2.12 -27.56 -19.60
CA THR A 324 1.67 -28.68 -20.44
C THR A 324 2.04 -30.04 -19.88
N ASP A 325 3.06 -30.14 -19.01
CA ASP A 325 3.45 -31.38 -18.30
C ASP A 325 2.64 -31.62 -17.03
N GLY A 326 1.72 -30.72 -16.68
CA GLY A 326 0.90 -30.76 -15.48
C GLY A 326 1.46 -29.99 -14.28
N SER A 327 2.70 -29.49 -14.33
CA SER A 327 3.27 -28.69 -13.24
C SER A 327 2.46 -27.43 -12.99
N VAL A 328 2.34 -27.03 -11.70
CA VAL A 328 1.72 -25.77 -11.29
C VAL A 328 2.80 -24.76 -10.97
N GLY A 329 2.64 -23.54 -11.43
CA GLY A 329 3.56 -22.43 -11.18
C GLY A 329 2.82 -21.22 -10.59
N ILE A 330 3.50 -20.47 -9.74
CA ILE A 330 3.00 -19.23 -9.16
C ILE A 330 4.06 -18.15 -9.32
N TRP A 331 3.64 -16.97 -9.77
CA TRP A 331 4.39 -15.74 -9.61
C TRP A 331 3.74 -14.93 -8.51
N GLU A 332 4.45 -14.71 -7.42
CA GLU A 332 4.07 -13.71 -6.42
C GLU A 332 4.43 -12.33 -6.97
N MET A 333 3.46 -11.45 -6.97
CA MET A 333 3.57 -10.14 -7.59
C MET A 333 3.63 -9.03 -6.55
N ASN A 334 4.49 -8.06 -6.81
CA ASN A 334 4.47 -6.76 -6.16
C ASN A 334 4.09 -5.71 -7.21
N GLY A 335 2.81 -5.36 -7.26
CA GLY A 335 2.26 -4.57 -8.36
C GLY A 335 2.48 -5.27 -9.70
N PHE A 336 3.31 -4.68 -10.57
CA PHE A 336 3.64 -5.24 -11.89
C PHE A 336 4.99 -5.98 -11.92
N THR A 337 5.69 -6.05 -10.80
CA THR A 337 6.99 -6.71 -10.71
C THR A 337 6.83 -8.09 -10.08
N ILE A 338 7.51 -9.08 -10.63
CA ILE A 338 7.60 -10.40 -10.03
C ILE A 338 8.53 -10.29 -8.82
N SER A 339 7.99 -10.46 -7.61
CA SER A 339 8.78 -10.49 -6.38
C SER A 339 9.47 -11.84 -6.19
N SER A 340 8.77 -12.92 -6.51
CA SER A 340 9.31 -14.27 -6.47
C SER A 340 8.51 -15.23 -7.33
N THR A 341 9.08 -16.42 -7.61
CA THR A 341 8.44 -17.46 -8.41
C THR A 341 8.60 -18.83 -7.74
N GLY A 342 7.59 -19.67 -7.85
CA GLY A 342 7.63 -21.02 -7.30
C GLY A 342 6.88 -22.04 -8.15
N ILE A 343 7.30 -23.31 -8.03
CA ILE A 343 6.61 -24.48 -8.58
C ILE A 343 6.25 -25.36 -7.39
N PRO A 344 5.02 -25.22 -6.82
CA PRO A 344 4.59 -25.98 -5.64
C PRO A 344 4.69 -27.48 -5.83
N ALA A 345 4.13 -28.00 -6.94
CA ALA A 345 4.16 -29.41 -7.28
C ALA A 345 3.68 -29.68 -8.71
N ASN A 346 3.74 -30.95 -9.12
CA ASN A 346 3.16 -31.46 -10.36
C ASN A 346 2.13 -32.54 -10.03
N PRO A 347 0.82 -32.25 -10.13
CA PRO A 347 -0.23 -33.25 -9.90
C PRO A 347 -0.42 -34.23 -11.08
N GLY A 348 0.32 -34.00 -12.18
CA GLY A 348 0.19 -34.72 -13.42
C GLY A 348 -0.88 -34.17 -14.37
N THR A 349 -0.79 -34.56 -15.63
CA THR A 349 -1.61 -34.01 -16.73
C THR A 349 -3.11 -34.38 -16.64
N ALA A 350 -3.48 -35.35 -15.80
CA ALA A 350 -4.87 -35.71 -15.57
C ALA A 350 -5.61 -34.65 -14.71
N TRP A 351 -4.87 -33.85 -13.93
CA TRP A 351 -5.41 -32.77 -13.10
C TRP A 351 -5.27 -31.42 -13.80
N GLN A 352 -6.39 -30.78 -14.03
CA GLN A 352 -6.45 -29.45 -14.60
C GLN A 352 -6.77 -28.43 -13.53
N VAL A 353 -5.96 -27.39 -13.42
CA VAL A 353 -6.27 -26.23 -12.56
C VAL A 353 -7.49 -25.52 -13.15
N LYS A 354 -8.46 -25.21 -12.30
CA LYS A 354 -9.73 -24.54 -12.68
C LYS A 354 -9.85 -23.12 -12.13
N GLY A 355 -9.09 -22.79 -11.11
CA GLY A 355 -9.08 -21.45 -10.52
C GLY A 355 -8.59 -21.44 -9.09
N THR A 356 -8.85 -20.35 -8.41
CA THR A 356 -8.44 -20.08 -7.04
C THR A 356 -9.61 -19.68 -6.18
N THR A 357 -9.57 -20.02 -4.90
CA THR A 357 -10.48 -19.49 -3.86
C THR A 357 -9.83 -19.74 -2.50
N ASP A 358 -10.21 -19.00 -1.48
CA ASP A 358 -9.84 -19.29 -0.10
C ASP A 358 -10.87 -20.25 0.49
N VAL A 359 -10.54 -21.55 0.57
CA VAL A 359 -11.47 -22.59 1.05
C VAL A 359 -11.41 -22.78 2.57
N ASN A 360 -10.31 -22.40 3.22
CA ASN A 360 -10.09 -22.58 4.64
C ASN A 360 -10.28 -21.27 5.46
N GLY A 361 -10.41 -20.11 4.80
CA GLY A 361 -10.65 -18.80 5.44
C GLY A 361 -9.39 -18.20 6.07
N ASP A 362 -8.19 -18.55 5.60
CA ASP A 362 -6.93 -18.05 6.15
C ASP A 362 -6.43 -16.76 5.47
N GLY A 363 -7.19 -16.23 4.51
CA GLY A 363 -6.87 -15.02 3.75
C GLY A 363 -5.94 -15.26 2.58
N LYS A 364 -5.60 -16.51 2.25
CA LYS A 364 -4.78 -16.87 1.09
C LYS A 364 -5.58 -17.67 0.07
N SER A 365 -5.16 -17.55 -1.17
CA SER A 365 -5.80 -18.31 -2.25
C SER A 365 -5.32 -19.75 -2.28
N ASP A 366 -6.29 -20.67 -2.32
CA ASP A 366 -6.10 -22.09 -2.55
C ASP A 366 -6.35 -22.45 -4.03
N ILE A 367 -5.84 -23.59 -4.48
CA ILE A 367 -5.94 -24.01 -5.88
C ILE A 367 -6.98 -25.10 -6.04
N LEU A 368 -7.91 -24.87 -6.97
CA LEU A 368 -8.95 -25.82 -7.34
C LEU A 368 -8.57 -26.60 -8.60
N PHE A 369 -8.75 -27.91 -8.55
CA PHE A 369 -8.47 -28.82 -9.65
C PHE A 369 -9.68 -29.64 -10.04
N GLN A 370 -9.73 -30.03 -11.30
CA GLN A 370 -10.61 -31.11 -11.76
C GLN A 370 -9.80 -32.17 -12.49
N ASN A 371 -9.99 -33.43 -12.09
CA ASN A 371 -9.41 -34.57 -12.77
C ASN A 371 -10.21 -34.94 -14.00
N THR A 372 -9.58 -35.61 -14.96
CA THR A 372 -10.22 -36.12 -16.18
C THR A 372 -11.31 -37.16 -15.90
N ASP A 373 -11.31 -37.81 -14.73
CA ASP A 373 -12.36 -38.74 -14.27
C ASP A 373 -13.54 -38.03 -13.61
N GLY A 374 -13.48 -36.68 -13.46
CA GLY A 374 -14.50 -35.85 -12.83
C GLY A 374 -14.23 -35.54 -11.34
N GLY A 375 -13.17 -36.11 -10.76
CA GLY A 375 -12.79 -35.82 -9.36
C GLY A 375 -12.42 -34.35 -9.16
N VAL A 376 -12.81 -33.77 -8.02
CA VAL A 376 -12.44 -32.40 -7.62
C VAL A 376 -11.33 -32.47 -6.59
N GLY A 377 -10.23 -31.77 -6.86
CA GLY A 377 -9.07 -31.66 -5.97
C GLY A 377 -8.90 -30.22 -5.43
N ILE A 378 -8.38 -30.12 -4.24
CA ILE A 378 -8.06 -28.83 -3.58
C ILE A 378 -6.66 -28.92 -3.02
N TRP A 379 -5.84 -27.90 -3.29
CA TRP A 379 -4.61 -27.64 -2.56
C TRP A 379 -4.78 -26.39 -1.72
N GLU A 380 -4.72 -26.55 -0.39
CA GLU A 380 -4.60 -25.43 0.53
C GLU A 380 -3.17 -24.91 0.51
N MET A 381 -3.02 -23.61 0.25
CA MET A 381 -1.72 -23.01 -0.04
C MET A 381 -1.23 -22.10 1.08
N ASN A 382 0.10 -21.99 1.20
CA ASN A 382 0.78 -20.98 2.01
C ASN A 382 2.00 -20.48 1.22
N GLY A 383 1.82 -19.42 0.44
CA GLY A 383 2.76 -19.01 -0.60
C GLY A 383 2.90 -20.13 -1.63
N TYR A 384 4.14 -20.60 -1.86
CA TYR A 384 4.41 -21.75 -2.75
C TYR A 384 4.28 -23.12 -2.09
N THR A 385 3.98 -23.17 -0.79
CA THR A 385 3.89 -24.43 -0.06
C THR A 385 2.46 -24.95 -0.11
N VAL A 386 2.29 -26.19 -0.56
CA VAL A 386 1.03 -26.92 -0.39
C VAL A 386 0.97 -27.37 1.06
N SER A 387 0.07 -26.77 1.86
CA SER A 387 -0.11 -27.08 3.26
C SER A 387 -0.99 -28.32 3.49
N SER A 388 -1.96 -28.52 2.59
CA SER A 388 -2.89 -29.67 2.63
C SER A 388 -3.38 -30.01 1.22
N ILE A 389 -3.70 -31.27 0.99
CA ILE A 389 -4.28 -31.78 -0.27
C ILE A 389 -5.53 -32.58 0.05
N GLY A 390 -6.63 -32.25 -0.62
CA GLY A 390 -7.88 -32.97 -0.49
C GLY A 390 -8.52 -33.31 -1.83
N VAL A 391 -9.23 -34.46 -1.88
CA VAL A 391 -10.15 -34.82 -2.98
C VAL A 391 -11.51 -35.07 -2.35
N PRO A 392 -12.28 -34.00 -2.07
CA PRO A 392 -13.51 -34.11 -1.27
C PRO A 392 -14.61 -34.94 -1.94
N ALA A 393 -14.68 -34.92 -3.29
CA ALA A 393 -15.69 -35.66 -4.02
C ALA A 393 -15.33 -35.86 -5.50
N ASN A 394 -16.03 -36.82 -6.14
CA ASN A 394 -16.07 -37.00 -7.59
C ASN A 394 -17.53 -36.90 -8.05
N PRO A 395 -17.97 -35.75 -8.57
CA PRO A 395 -19.33 -35.57 -9.09
C PRO A 395 -19.55 -36.25 -10.44
N GLY A 396 -18.49 -36.76 -11.07
CA GLY A 396 -18.51 -37.37 -12.38
C GLY A 396 -18.19 -36.44 -13.54
N THR A 397 -17.87 -37.00 -14.68
CA THR A 397 -17.33 -36.29 -15.85
C THR A 397 -18.30 -35.35 -16.54
N SER A 398 -19.61 -35.41 -16.23
CA SER A 398 -20.62 -34.46 -16.75
C SER A 398 -20.68 -33.14 -16.01
N TRP A 399 -20.03 -33.04 -14.85
CA TRP A 399 -19.94 -31.81 -14.07
C TRP A 399 -18.60 -31.11 -14.30
N HIS A 400 -18.64 -29.83 -14.54
CA HIS A 400 -17.45 -29.01 -14.77
C HIS A 400 -17.32 -27.94 -13.68
N LEU A 401 -16.18 -27.95 -12.97
CA LEU A 401 -15.88 -26.97 -11.95
C LEU A 401 -15.76 -25.58 -12.60
N GLN A 402 -16.45 -24.62 -12.03
CA GLN A 402 -16.38 -23.20 -12.35
C GLN A 402 -15.83 -22.46 -11.12
N SER A 403 -14.94 -21.48 -11.29
CA SER A 403 -14.33 -20.67 -10.24
C SER A 403 -14.44 -19.19 -10.56
#